data_09f808e01b3632133f766a6c245c503a
#
_entry.id   09f808e01b3632133f766a6c245c503a
#
_cell.length_a   1.000
_cell.length_b   1.000
_cell.length_c   1.000
_cell.angle_alpha   90.00
_cell.angle_beta   90.00
_cell.angle_gamma   90.00
#
_symmetry.space_group_name_H-M   'P 1'
#
loop_
_entity.id
_entity.type
_entity.pdbx_description
1 polymer ?
#
loop_
_entity_poly.entity_id
_entity_poly.type
_entity_poly.pdbx_seq_one_letter_code
_entity_poly.pdbx_strand_id
1 'polypeptide(L)'
;VIGHSVVRRCTIKDAGVCGIAGLFAAHMLIEDNLIEGTGWQKMELSWEAGAIKLHNSVDGLIRHNVFRNTFRADHIWLDCGNENNRITGNLFLDGKEQREAIFIECTRDGINLIDNNIIWNVEGRFDPKKIPVEPGSTGWYKMEEHDVVNGYGIYGEGTDHLRIVNNLIGNCRSAGYFAKPVSFRAEGMNRGGTSVDAELINNIFYHCEEAAIKMPTKANKAEGNCYVKEEGGYLRILYPQPPVCLHL
;
A
#
# COMPACT_ATOMS: atom_id res chain seq x y z
N VAL A 1 -19.81 2.08 6.64
CA VAL A 1 -20.03 3.52 6.84
C VAL A 1 -20.69 4.06 5.60
N ILE A 2 -21.77 4.74 5.75
CA ILE A 2 -22.45 5.43 4.66
C ILE A 2 -21.98 6.88 4.73
N GLY A 3 -21.43 7.37 3.67
CA GLY A 3 -20.91 8.70 3.38
C GLY A 3 -20.78 9.79 4.49
N HIS A 4 -19.81 10.67 4.35
CA HIS A 4 -19.58 11.83 5.23
C HIS A 4 -19.21 11.50 6.70
N SER A 5 -18.63 10.32 6.97
CA SER A 5 -18.20 9.98 8.32
C SER A 5 -16.87 10.62 8.67
N VAL A 6 -16.74 11.01 9.93
CA VAL A 6 -15.53 11.62 10.48
C VAL A 6 -15.00 10.77 11.62
N VAL A 7 -13.73 10.37 11.55
CA VAL A 7 -12.98 9.75 12.63
C VAL A 7 -11.78 10.64 12.92
N ARG A 8 -11.78 11.31 14.05
CA ARG A 8 -10.69 12.24 14.37
C ARG A 8 -10.34 12.27 15.86
N ARG A 9 -9.07 12.56 16.15
CA ARG A 9 -8.51 12.69 17.50
C ARG A 9 -8.79 11.48 18.39
N CYS A 10 -8.76 10.30 17.78
CA CYS A 10 -8.97 9.03 18.46
C CYS A 10 -7.63 8.31 18.65
N THR A 11 -7.57 7.50 19.70
CA THR A 11 -6.53 6.51 19.88
C THR A 11 -7.17 5.14 19.72
N ILE A 12 -6.75 4.40 18.69
CA ILE A 12 -7.23 3.04 18.38
C ILE A 12 -6.04 2.10 18.59
N LYS A 13 -6.16 1.21 19.57
CA LYS A 13 -5.08 0.30 19.93
C LYS A 13 -5.50 -1.15 19.88
N ASP A 14 -4.53 -1.98 19.51
CA ASP A 14 -4.61 -3.44 19.64
C ASP A 14 -5.86 -4.03 18.94
N ALA A 15 -6.23 -3.47 17.79
CA ALA A 15 -7.28 -4.05 16.96
C ALA A 15 -6.81 -5.38 16.37
N GLY A 16 -7.60 -6.45 16.57
CA GLY A 16 -7.22 -7.79 16.15
C GLY A 16 -7.00 -7.92 14.65
N VAL A 17 -7.86 -7.31 13.86
CA VAL A 17 -7.88 -7.37 12.39
C VAL A 17 -7.86 -5.98 11.77
N CYS A 18 -8.89 -5.18 12.02
CA CYS A 18 -9.01 -3.81 11.49
C CYS A 18 -9.20 -2.80 12.59
N GLY A 19 -8.50 -1.67 12.51
CA GLY A 19 -8.73 -0.52 13.38
C GLY A 19 -9.96 0.28 12.96
N ILE A 20 -10.05 0.63 11.68
CA ILE A 20 -11.18 1.31 11.05
C ILE A 20 -11.55 0.52 9.79
N ALA A 21 -12.81 0.14 9.66
CA ALA A 21 -13.31 -0.54 8.48
C ALA A 21 -14.56 0.16 7.92
N GLY A 22 -14.69 0.19 6.60
CA GLY A 22 -15.83 0.81 5.93
C GLY A 22 -16.13 0.18 4.57
N LEU A 23 -17.40 0.12 4.23
CA LEU A 23 -17.91 -0.31 2.93
C LEU A 23 -18.70 0.84 2.32
N PHE A 24 -18.48 1.12 1.01
CA PHE A 24 -19.02 2.31 0.34
C PHE A 24 -18.69 3.61 1.08
N ALA A 25 -17.41 3.77 1.36
CA ALA A 25 -16.87 4.83 2.22
C ALA A 25 -16.66 6.14 1.43
N ALA A 26 -17.77 6.82 1.08
CA ALA A 26 -17.69 8.08 0.36
C ALA A 26 -17.50 9.28 1.32
N HIS A 27 -16.67 10.24 0.92
CA HIS A 27 -16.42 11.52 1.63
C HIS A 27 -16.01 11.33 3.11
N MET A 28 -15.22 10.30 3.40
CA MET A 28 -14.72 10.09 4.76
C MET A 28 -13.60 11.06 5.11
N LEU A 29 -13.61 11.55 6.33
CA LEU A 29 -12.51 12.28 6.93
C LEU A 29 -11.92 11.47 8.09
N ILE A 30 -10.67 11.02 7.93
CA ILE A 30 -9.92 10.30 8.98
C ILE A 30 -8.68 11.14 9.29
N GLU A 31 -8.69 11.84 10.45
CA GLU A 31 -7.64 12.79 10.75
C GLU A 31 -7.19 12.81 12.21
N ASP A 32 -5.92 13.13 12.44
CA ASP A 32 -5.35 13.33 13.77
C ASP A 32 -5.53 12.14 14.71
N ASN A 33 -5.47 10.90 14.19
CA ASN A 33 -5.62 9.69 15.00
C ASN A 33 -4.27 9.03 15.25
N LEU A 34 -4.18 8.31 16.38
CA LEU A 34 -3.16 7.30 16.63
C LEU A 34 -3.79 5.92 16.44
N ILE A 35 -3.26 5.13 15.50
CA ILE A 35 -3.68 3.75 15.26
C ILE A 35 -2.45 2.85 15.46
N GLU A 36 -2.51 1.98 16.48
CA GLU A 36 -1.35 1.25 16.96
C GLU A 36 -1.68 -0.21 17.27
N GLY A 37 -0.76 -1.13 16.94
CA GLY A 37 -0.86 -2.53 17.34
C GLY A 37 -1.95 -3.33 16.59
N THR A 38 -2.34 -2.89 15.40
CA THR A 38 -3.35 -3.57 14.60
C THR A 38 -2.80 -4.88 14.01
N GLY A 39 -3.67 -5.90 13.87
CA GLY A 39 -3.38 -7.14 13.15
C GLY A 39 -2.78 -8.24 14.01
N TRP A 40 -2.77 -8.11 15.34
CA TRP A 40 -2.15 -9.08 16.25
C TRP A 40 -2.77 -10.48 16.21
N GLN A 41 -3.99 -10.63 15.73
CA GLN A 41 -4.62 -11.95 15.53
C GLN A 41 -4.01 -12.76 14.39
N LYS A 42 -3.03 -12.19 13.67
CA LYS A 42 -2.31 -12.87 12.60
C LYS A 42 -3.21 -13.41 11.49
N MET A 43 -4.19 -12.63 11.12
CA MET A 43 -5.04 -12.94 9.98
C MET A 43 -4.19 -13.08 8.71
N GLU A 44 -4.73 -13.75 7.72
CA GLU A 44 -4.07 -13.85 6.43
C GLU A 44 -3.87 -12.47 5.81
N LEU A 45 -2.66 -12.20 5.30
CA LEU A 45 -2.25 -10.88 4.82
C LEU A 45 -3.12 -10.30 3.70
N SER A 46 -3.77 -11.14 2.94
CA SER A 46 -4.61 -10.75 1.81
C SER A 46 -6.10 -10.75 2.12
N TRP A 47 -6.48 -10.80 3.40
CA TRP A 47 -7.88 -10.93 3.78
C TRP A 47 -8.27 -9.91 4.84
N GLU A 48 -8.95 -8.85 4.42
CA GLU A 48 -9.67 -7.89 5.28
C GLU A 48 -8.87 -7.31 6.47
N ALA A 49 -7.53 -7.31 6.42
CA ALA A 49 -6.70 -6.84 7.53
C ALA A 49 -6.05 -5.48 7.20
N GLY A 50 -6.25 -4.50 8.07
CA GLY A 50 -5.62 -3.18 7.93
C GLY A 50 -5.84 -2.29 9.15
N ALA A 51 -4.91 -1.40 9.44
CA ALA A 51 -5.18 -0.35 10.43
C ALA A 51 -6.38 0.51 9.95
N ILE A 52 -6.43 0.79 8.64
CA ILE A 52 -7.63 1.26 7.94
C ILE A 52 -7.89 0.35 6.76
N LYS A 53 -9.11 -0.18 6.64
CA LYS A 53 -9.58 -0.93 5.48
C LYS A 53 -10.90 -0.36 4.97
N LEU A 54 -10.88 0.20 3.75
CA LEU A 54 -12.05 0.81 3.13
C LEU A 54 -12.31 0.18 1.77
N HIS A 55 -13.54 -0.25 1.54
CA HIS A 55 -14.02 -0.68 0.22
C HIS A 55 -14.78 0.45 -0.47
N ASN A 56 -14.57 0.60 -1.77
CA ASN A 56 -15.22 1.62 -2.60
C ASN A 56 -15.17 3.01 -1.94
N SER A 57 -13.96 3.42 -1.57
CA SER A 57 -13.72 4.73 -0.98
C SER A 57 -13.68 5.80 -2.07
N VAL A 58 -14.56 6.79 -1.97
CA VAL A 58 -14.66 7.88 -2.96
C VAL A 58 -14.56 9.22 -2.25
N ASP A 59 -13.74 10.13 -2.78
CA ASP A 59 -13.53 11.49 -2.25
C ASP A 59 -13.14 11.51 -0.76
N GLY A 60 -12.40 10.50 -0.31
CA GLY A 60 -11.95 10.36 1.07
C GLY A 60 -10.69 11.18 1.36
N LEU A 61 -10.56 11.67 2.59
CA LEU A 61 -9.37 12.36 3.08
C LEU A 61 -8.84 11.66 4.34
N ILE A 62 -7.62 11.12 4.25
CA ILE A 62 -6.90 10.47 5.35
C ILE A 62 -5.65 11.29 5.62
N ARG A 63 -5.61 12.02 6.74
CA ARG A 63 -4.50 12.94 7.00
C ARG A 63 -4.06 13.04 8.45
N HIS A 64 -2.78 13.39 8.64
CA HIS A 64 -2.17 13.67 9.94
C HIS A 64 -2.37 12.56 10.97
N ASN A 65 -2.50 11.31 10.51
CA ASN A 65 -2.58 10.16 11.40
C ASN A 65 -1.19 9.59 11.65
N VAL A 66 -1.05 8.94 12.80
CA VAL A 66 0.12 8.14 13.14
C VAL A 66 -0.30 6.68 13.16
N PHE A 67 0.32 5.87 12.30
CA PHE A 67 0.19 4.43 12.25
C PHE A 67 1.50 3.81 12.75
N ARG A 68 1.43 2.87 13.68
CA ARG A 68 2.62 2.18 14.11
C ARG A 68 2.37 0.77 14.63
N ASN A 69 3.40 -0.07 14.55
CA ASN A 69 3.33 -1.45 15.03
C ASN A 69 2.16 -2.25 14.43
N THR A 70 1.88 -2.04 13.17
CA THR A 70 0.90 -2.87 12.45
C THR A 70 1.54 -4.21 12.12
N PHE A 71 0.86 -5.30 12.46
CA PHE A 71 1.39 -6.63 12.33
C PHE A 71 0.56 -7.46 11.34
N ARG A 72 1.20 -7.95 10.28
CA ARG A 72 0.56 -8.79 9.24
C ARG A 72 -0.71 -8.19 8.63
N ALA A 73 -0.76 -6.88 8.56
CA ALA A 73 -1.87 -6.11 8.01
C ALA A 73 -1.30 -4.85 7.37
N ASP A 74 -2.03 -4.22 6.48
CA ASP A 74 -1.61 -2.96 5.91
C ASP A 74 -1.87 -1.81 6.89
N HIS A 75 -1.12 -0.74 6.81
CA HIS A 75 -1.53 0.46 7.53
C HIS A 75 -2.80 1.06 6.90
N ILE A 76 -2.83 1.14 5.58
CA ILE A 76 -4.04 1.55 4.84
C ILE A 76 -4.24 0.60 3.67
N TRP A 77 -5.44 0.05 3.57
CA TRP A 77 -5.90 -0.65 2.39
C TRP A 77 -7.18 -0.02 1.85
N LEU A 78 -7.08 0.58 0.67
CA LEU A 78 -8.23 1.00 -0.11
C LEU A 78 -8.53 -0.10 -1.12
N ASP A 79 -9.59 -0.88 -0.85
CA ASP A 79 -9.95 -2.08 -1.58
C ASP A 79 -11.02 -1.78 -2.62
N CYS A 80 -10.67 -1.94 -3.85
CA CYS A 80 -11.51 -1.91 -5.06
C CYS A 80 -12.43 -0.69 -5.24
N GLY A 81 -12.44 -0.15 -6.44
CA GLY A 81 -13.34 0.94 -6.83
C GLY A 81 -13.10 2.22 -6.03
N ASN A 82 -11.84 2.52 -5.76
CA ASN A 82 -11.44 3.70 -5.01
C ASN A 82 -11.20 4.87 -5.95
N GLU A 83 -11.79 6.01 -5.67
CA GLU A 83 -11.69 7.17 -6.55
C GLU A 83 -11.44 8.44 -5.75
N ASN A 84 -10.55 9.30 -6.25
CA ASN A 84 -10.30 10.65 -5.74
C ASN A 84 -9.96 10.74 -4.25
N ASN A 85 -9.36 9.70 -3.67
CA ASN A 85 -8.93 9.76 -2.28
C ASN A 85 -7.60 10.47 -2.16
N ARG A 86 -7.41 11.14 -1.02
CA ARG A 86 -6.12 11.72 -0.66
C ARG A 86 -5.62 11.17 0.67
N ILE A 87 -4.40 10.64 0.65
CA ILE A 87 -3.67 10.17 1.83
C ILE A 87 -2.48 11.12 2.01
N THR A 88 -2.54 12.02 3.01
CA THR A 88 -1.58 13.12 3.09
C THR A 88 -1.11 13.43 4.52
N GLY A 89 0.17 13.75 4.68
CA GLY A 89 0.72 14.20 5.96
C GLY A 89 0.66 13.15 7.08
N ASN A 90 0.59 11.86 6.74
CA ASN A 90 0.57 10.79 7.72
C ASN A 90 1.96 10.27 8.03
N LEU A 91 2.11 9.63 9.18
CA LEU A 91 3.30 8.95 9.63
C LEU A 91 3.00 7.46 9.77
N PHE A 92 3.67 6.63 8.96
CA PHE A 92 3.56 5.18 8.94
C PHE A 92 4.87 4.57 9.45
N LEU A 93 4.82 3.88 10.58
CA LEU A 93 5.99 3.36 11.27
C LEU A 93 5.85 1.88 11.61
N ASP A 94 6.97 1.15 11.45
CA ASP A 94 7.17 -0.17 12.04
C ASP A 94 6.08 -1.20 11.66
N GLY A 95 5.93 -1.40 10.36
CA GLY A 95 5.12 -2.50 9.82
C GLY A 95 5.84 -3.83 9.92
N LYS A 96 5.37 -4.71 10.83
CA LYS A 96 6.00 -6.02 11.12
C LYS A 96 5.33 -7.15 10.35
N GLU A 97 6.12 -7.96 9.68
CA GLU A 97 5.62 -8.98 8.75
C GLU A 97 4.55 -8.41 7.79
N GLN A 98 4.63 -7.14 7.51
CA GLN A 98 3.67 -6.38 6.73
C GLN A 98 3.96 -6.52 5.23
N ARG A 99 2.95 -6.80 4.45
CA ARG A 99 3.10 -6.88 3.00
C ARG A 99 3.37 -5.51 2.40
N GLU A 100 2.54 -4.54 2.69
CA GLU A 100 2.70 -3.14 2.30
C GLU A 100 2.22 -2.16 3.38
N ALA A 101 2.75 -0.95 3.37
CA ALA A 101 2.24 0.09 4.26
C ALA A 101 0.93 0.69 3.71
N ILE A 102 0.89 1.03 2.42
CA ILE A 102 -0.31 1.54 1.75
C ILE A 102 -0.62 0.66 0.54
N PHE A 103 -1.82 0.12 0.51
CA PHE A 103 -2.34 -0.67 -0.61
C PHE A 103 -3.52 0.04 -1.26
N ILE A 104 -3.42 0.29 -2.57
CA ILE A 104 -4.50 0.79 -3.41
C ILE A 104 -4.82 -0.30 -4.43
N GLU A 105 -6.02 -0.86 -4.34
CA GLU A 105 -6.44 -2.01 -5.12
C GLU A 105 -7.57 -1.66 -6.10
N CYS A 106 -7.44 -2.16 -7.31
CA CYS A 106 -8.50 -2.14 -8.33
C CYS A 106 -9.15 -0.78 -8.55
N THR A 107 -8.36 0.20 -9.00
CA THR A 107 -8.86 1.53 -9.37
C THR A 107 -8.68 1.77 -10.85
N ARG A 108 -9.73 2.13 -11.56
CA ARG A 108 -9.68 2.50 -12.98
C ARG A 108 -9.97 3.97 -13.20
N ASP A 109 -10.92 4.51 -12.47
CA ASP A 109 -11.43 5.86 -12.65
C ASP A 109 -11.01 6.74 -11.46
N GLY A 110 -10.90 8.03 -11.69
CA GLY A 110 -10.48 8.98 -10.66
C GLY A 110 -8.98 8.96 -10.36
N ILE A 111 -8.54 9.89 -9.54
CA ILE A 111 -7.14 10.07 -9.16
C ILE A 111 -7.00 9.86 -7.66
N ASN A 112 -6.26 8.83 -7.24
CA ASN A 112 -5.85 8.72 -5.84
C ASN A 112 -4.51 9.40 -5.65
N LEU A 113 -4.41 10.26 -4.64
CA LEU A 113 -3.21 11.04 -4.33
C LEU A 113 -2.62 10.62 -2.99
N ILE A 114 -1.36 10.21 -2.99
CA ILE A 114 -0.58 9.89 -1.79
C ILE A 114 0.55 10.91 -1.71
N ASP A 115 0.44 11.88 -0.78
CA ASP A 115 1.39 12.97 -0.74
C ASP A 115 1.84 13.38 0.66
N ASN A 116 3.07 13.89 0.77
CA ASN A 116 3.62 14.43 2.00
C ASN A 116 3.59 13.46 3.20
N ASN A 117 3.70 12.16 2.97
CA ASN A 117 3.74 11.17 4.03
C ASN A 117 5.17 10.73 4.34
N ILE A 118 5.36 10.19 5.53
CA ILE A 118 6.55 9.45 5.92
C ILE A 118 6.16 7.99 6.10
N ILE A 119 6.80 7.09 5.33
CA ILE A 119 6.63 5.64 5.40
C ILE A 119 7.99 5.06 5.78
N TRP A 120 8.06 4.37 6.93
CA TRP A 120 9.34 3.95 7.48
C TRP A 120 9.26 2.59 8.17
N ASN A 121 10.22 1.71 7.85
CA ASN A 121 10.32 0.34 8.36
C ASN A 121 9.14 -0.56 7.97
N VAL A 122 9.09 -0.96 6.72
CA VAL A 122 8.16 -1.98 6.22
C VAL A 122 8.92 -3.29 6.07
N GLU A 123 8.84 -4.13 7.11
CA GLU A 123 9.72 -5.30 7.24
C GLU A 123 9.45 -6.42 6.25
N GLY A 124 8.22 -6.54 5.75
CA GLY A 124 7.85 -7.67 4.91
C GLY A 124 7.85 -9.00 5.67
N ARG A 125 7.65 -10.08 4.94
CA ARG A 125 7.67 -11.44 5.46
C ARG A 125 8.93 -12.17 5.03
N PHE A 126 9.59 -12.86 5.97
CA PHE A 126 10.93 -13.42 5.75
C PHE A 126 10.98 -14.83 5.17
N ASP A 127 9.93 -15.64 5.33
CA ASP A 127 9.98 -17.04 4.89
C ASP A 127 8.61 -17.60 4.50
N PRO A 128 8.30 -17.64 3.21
CA PRO A 128 7.06 -18.20 2.70
C PRO A 128 6.89 -19.69 3.02
N LYS A 129 7.98 -20.45 3.13
CA LYS A 129 7.94 -21.89 3.39
C LYS A 129 7.57 -22.26 4.82
N LYS A 130 7.63 -21.31 5.73
CA LYS A 130 7.32 -21.50 7.15
C LYS A 130 5.91 -21.06 7.55
N ILE A 131 5.09 -20.64 6.60
CA ILE A 131 3.70 -20.33 6.89
C ILE A 131 2.95 -21.66 6.96
N PRO A 132 2.45 -22.08 8.13
CA PRO A 132 1.57 -23.21 8.18
C PRO A 132 0.34 -22.87 7.35
N VAL A 133 0.14 -23.59 6.26
CA VAL A 133 -1.18 -23.66 5.64
C VAL A 133 -1.97 -24.51 6.61
N GLU A 134 -2.88 -23.92 7.35
CA GLU A 134 -3.79 -24.66 8.26
C GLU A 134 -4.47 -25.77 7.44
N PRO A 135 -4.35 -27.05 7.86
CA PRO A 135 -5.07 -28.14 7.22
C PRO A 135 -6.57 -27.88 7.36
N GLY A 136 -7.25 -27.65 6.26
CA GLY A 136 -8.68 -27.38 6.25
C GLY A 136 -9.09 -25.96 5.89
N SER A 137 -8.14 -25.06 5.68
CA SER A 137 -8.46 -23.79 5.02
C SER A 137 -9.05 -24.11 3.65
N THR A 138 -10.18 -23.53 3.32
CA THR A 138 -10.97 -23.83 2.12
C THR A 138 -10.30 -23.37 0.83
N GLY A 139 -8.99 -23.47 0.71
CA GLY A 139 -8.22 -23.43 -0.54
C GLY A 139 -8.38 -22.22 -1.45
N TRP A 140 -9.05 -21.16 -0.99
CA TRP A 140 -9.31 -19.96 -1.78
C TRP A 140 -8.06 -19.11 -1.98
N TYR A 141 -7.04 -19.31 -1.17
CA TYR A 141 -5.77 -18.64 -1.24
C TYR A 141 -4.64 -19.65 -1.08
N LYS A 142 -4.29 -20.37 -2.13
CA LYS A 142 -2.90 -20.72 -2.32
C LYS A 142 -2.19 -19.38 -2.55
N MET A 143 -1.62 -18.83 -1.52
CA MET A 143 -0.67 -17.75 -1.68
C MET A 143 0.42 -18.29 -2.60
N GLU A 144 0.51 -17.77 -3.79
CA GLU A 144 1.62 -18.08 -4.67
C GLU A 144 2.91 -17.64 -3.97
N GLU A 145 3.99 -18.39 -4.09
CA GLU A 145 5.25 -18.16 -3.34
C GLU A 145 5.77 -16.71 -3.46
N HIS A 146 5.37 -15.98 -4.48
CA HIS A 146 5.76 -14.60 -4.74
C HIS A 146 4.89 -13.55 -4.05
N ASP A 147 3.74 -13.91 -3.50
CA ASP A 147 2.87 -12.97 -2.77
C ASP A 147 3.30 -12.79 -1.30
N VAL A 148 4.32 -13.48 -0.87
CA VAL A 148 4.59 -13.71 0.55
C VAL A 148 5.73 -12.89 1.13
N VAL A 149 6.59 -12.28 0.32
CA VAL A 149 7.78 -11.58 0.83
C VAL A 149 7.80 -10.17 0.27
N ASN A 150 6.91 -9.34 0.76
CA ASN A 150 6.81 -8.04 0.15
C ASN A 150 7.51 -6.97 0.98
N GLY A 151 6.89 -6.28 1.85
CA GLY A 151 7.50 -5.15 2.52
C GLY A 151 7.61 -3.95 1.57
N TYR A 152 6.52 -3.66 0.85
CA TYR A 152 6.43 -2.49 -0.02
C TYR A 152 6.01 -1.27 0.79
N GLY A 153 6.58 -0.12 0.46
CA GLY A 153 6.09 1.15 1.00
C GLY A 153 4.67 1.44 0.50
N ILE A 154 4.50 1.47 -0.81
CA ILE A 154 3.21 1.67 -1.47
C ILE A 154 3.03 0.57 -2.51
N TYR A 155 1.85 -0.03 -2.55
CA TYR A 155 1.48 -1.06 -3.51
C TYR A 155 0.21 -0.67 -4.26
N GLY A 156 0.28 -0.70 -5.58
CA GLY A 156 -0.86 -0.49 -6.47
C GLY A 156 -1.13 -1.76 -7.26
N GLU A 157 -2.26 -2.43 -7.02
CA GLU A 157 -2.68 -3.56 -7.83
C GLU A 157 -3.83 -3.17 -8.74
N GLY A 158 -3.61 -3.24 -10.05
CA GLY A 158 -4.63 -2.83 -11.01
C GLY A 158 -5.14 -1.41 -10.77
N THR A 159 -4.24 -0.48 -10.47
CA THR A 159 -4.58 0.89 -10.09
C THR A 159 -4.01 1.88 -11.11
N ASP A 160 -4.91 2.51 -11.86
CA ASP A 160 -4.58 3.57 -12.81
C ASP A 160 -4.56 4.94 -12.11
N HIS A 161 -3.92 5.92 -12.74
CA HIS A 161 -3.92 7.33 -12.35
C HIS A 161 -3.43 7.63 -10.92
N LEU A 162 -2.58 6.77 -10.34
CA LEU A 162 -2.05 6.99 -9.00
C LEU A 162 -1.03 8.13 -8.99
N ARG A 163 -1.17 9.06 -8.06
CA ARG A 163 -0.22 10.17 -7.85
C ARG A 163 0.49 9.97 -6.50
N ILE A 164 1.82 9.85 -6.54
CA ILE A 164 2.68 9.67 -5.37
C ILE A 164 3.68 10.83 -5.35
N VAL A 165 3.48 11.78 -4.44
CA VAL A 165 4.16 13.08 -4.51
C VAL A 165 4.74 13.50 -3.16
N ASN A 166 5.99 13.94 -3.13
CA ASN A 166 6.64 14.51 -1.93
C ASN A 166 6.62 13.58 -0.70
N ASN A 167 6.71 12.27 -0.86
CA ASN A 167 6.79 11.35 0.27
C ASN A 167 8.25 11.02 0.61
N LEU A 168 8.49 10.71 1.90
CA LEU A 168 9.69 10.01 2.33
C LEU A 168 9.32 8.54 2.56
N ILE A 169 9.92 7.64 1.78
CA ILE A 169 9.67 6.20 1.84
C ILE A 169 11.01 5.49 2.09
N GLY A 170 11.13 4.84 3.23
CA GLY A 170 12.40 4.25 3.60
C GLY A 170 12.34 2.95 4.37
N ASN A 171 13.47 2.23 4.33
CA ASN A 171 13.64 0.94 4.99
C ASN A 171 12.53 -0.07 4.62
N CYS A 172 12.24 -0.15 3.32
CA CYS A 172 11.31 -1.13 2.79
C CYS A 172 12.06 -2.40 2.42
N ARG A 173 11.58 -3.55 2.89
CA ARG A 173 12.18 -4.86 2.61
C ARG A 173 12.28 -5.19 1.13
N SER A 174 11.33 -4.73 0.33
CA SER A 174 11.34 -4.92 -1.12
C SER A 174 11.44 -3.58 -1.84
N ALA A 175 10.34 -3.00 -2.26
CA ALA A 175 10.34 -1.75 -3.01
C ALA A 175 9.65 -0.61 -2.29
N GLY A 176 10.09 0.62 -2.55
CA GLY A 176 9.38 1.80 -2.08
C GLY A 176 7.99 1.93 -2.70
N TYR A 177 7.89 1.70 -4.00
CA TYR A 177 6.63 1.57 -4.74
C TYR A 177 6.64 0.36 -5.65
N PHE A 178 5.54 -0.41 -5.64
CA PHE A 178 5.30 -1.47 -6.59
C PHE A 178 3.92 -1.34 -7.23
N ALA A 179 3.90 -1.38 -8.57
CA ALA A 179 2.69 -1.41 -9.37
C ALA A 179 2.53 -2.78 -10.02
N LYS A 180 1.53 -3.56 -9.60
CA LYS A 180 1.18 -4.82 -10.25
C LYS A 180 0.23 -4.56 -11.42
N PRO A 181 0.60 -4.97 -12.64
CA PRO A 181 -0.06 -4.52 -13.86
C PRO A 181 -1.40 -5.18 -14.16
N VAL A 182 -1.79 -6.20 -13.45
CA VAL A 182 -2.98 -6.99 -13.78
C VAL A 182 -3.88 -7.10 -12.57
N SER A 183 -5.13 -6.64 -12.75
CA SER A 183 -6.22 -6.95 -11.83
C SER A 183 -7.03 -8.12 -12.37
N PHE A 184 -7.35 -9.08 -11.52
CA PHE A 184 -8.30 -10.13 -11.86
C PHE A 184 -9.75 -9.62 -11.84
N ARG A 185 -9.97 -8.40 -11.38
CA ARG A 185 -11.27 -7.82 -11.13
C ARG A 185 -11.54 -6.68 -12.10
N ALA A 186 -11.77 -7.04 -13.38
CA ALA A 186 -11.93 -6.05 -14.45
C ALA A 186 -13.35 -5.46 -14.55
N GLU A 187 -14.34 -5.99 -13.84
CA GLU A 187 -15.76 -5.64 -14.03
C GLU A 187 -16.50 -5.41 -12.70
N GLY A 188 -17.62 -4.72 -12.78
CA GLY A 188 -18.50 -4.44 -11.64
C GLY A 188 -17.93 -3.42 -10.64
N MET A 189 -18.29 -3.56 -9.38
CA MET A 189 -17.80 -2.68 -8.29
C MET A 189 -16.28 -2.81 -8.04
N ASN A 190 -15.72 -3.91 -8.46
CA ASN A 190 -14.30 -4.22 -8.27
C ASN A 190 -13.48 -3.91 -9.54
N ARG A 191 -13.85 -2.88 -10.28
CA ARG A 191 -13.17 -2.51 -11.51
C ARG A 191 -11.70 -2.19 -11.28
N GLY A 192 -10.83 -3.03 -11.82
CA GLY A 192 -9.39 -2.79 -11.83
C GLY A 192 -8.92 -2.11 -13.09
N GLY A 193 -7.88 -1.33 -12.96
CA GLY A 193 -7.10 -0.78 -14.05
C GLY A 193 -5.97 -1.73 -14.48
N THR A 194 -5.00 -1.18 -15.17
CA THR A 194 -3.82 -1.88 -15.68
C THR A 194 -2.51 -1.33 -15.12
N SER A 195 -2.60 -0.55 -14.06
CA SER A 195 -1.47 0.15 -13.41
C SER A 195 -0.72 1.08 -14.36
N VAL A 196 -1.47 1.88 -15.09
CA VAL A 196 -0.95 2.90 -16.01
C VAL A 196 -1.22 4.30 -15.50
N ASP A 197 -0.52 5.27 -16.11
CA ASP A 197 -0.63 6.69 -15.78
C ASP A 197 -0.36 7.01 -14.30
N ALA A 198 0.53 6.25 -13.67
CA ALA A 198 1.03 6.61 -12.35
C ALA A 198 2.13 7.67 -12.48
N GLU A 199 2.09 8.67 -11.59
CA GLU A 199 3.12 9.69 -11.49
C GLU A 199 3.77 9.68 -10.10
N LEU A 200 5.08 9.51 -10.08
CA LEU A 200 5.91 9.54 -8.88
C LEU A 200 6.80 10.77 -8.95
N ILE A 201 6.48 11.80 -8.16
CA ILE A 201 7.16 13.10 -8.30
C ILE A 201 7.72 13.56 -6.95
N ASN A 202 8.99 13.99 -6.94
CA ASN A 202 9.65 14.59 -5.80
C ASN A 202 9.62 13.73 -4.52
N ASN A 203 9.65 12.41 -4.63
CA ASN A 203 9.73 11.53 -3.46
C ASN A 203 11.20 11.28 -3.07
N ILE A 204 11.41 10.92 -1.82
CA ILE A 204 12.68 10.40 -1.35
C ILE A 204 12.50 8.91 -1.07
N PHE A 205 13.27 8.06 -1.76
CA PHE A 205 13.37 6.63 -1.52
C PHE A 205 14.69 6.34 -0.79
N TYR A 206 14.59 5.82 0.43
CA TYR A 206 15.75 5.59 1.28
C TYR A 206 15.85 4.11 1.65
N HIS A 207 16.96 3.45 1.28
CA HIS A 207 17.22 2.04 1.65
C HIS A 207 16.05 1.08 1.38
N CYS A 208 15.44 1.13 0.20
CA CYS A 208 14.55 0.09 -0.27
C CYS A 208 15.42 -1.05 -0.81
N GLU A 209 15.32 -2.26 -0.22
CA GLU A 209 16.32 -3.32 -0.44
C GLU A 209 16.34 -3.83 -1.88
N GLU A 210 15.19 -4.07 -2.48
CA GLU A 210 15.11 -4.61 -3.84
C GLU A 210 15.13 -3.50 -4.90
N ALA A 211 14.29 -2.50 -4.76
CA ALA A 211 14.21 -1.37 -5.67
C ALA A 211 13.53 -0.16 -5.03
N ALA A 212 13.83 1.04 -5.50
CA ALA A 212 13.01 2.21 -5.16
C ALA A 212 11.61 2.10 -5.76
N ILE A 213 11.53 1.74 -7.04
CA ILE A 213 10.30 1.72 -7.82
C ILE A 213 10.26 0.46 -8.71
N LYS A 214 9.11 -0.22 -8.72
CA LYS A 214 8.76 -1.31 -9.63
C LYS A 214 7.50 -0.92 -10.40
N MET A 215 7.60 -0.67 -11.69
CA MET A 215 6.48 -0.26 -12.54
C MET A 215 6.38 -1.12 -13.80
N PRO A 216 5.17 -1.47 -14.27
CA PRO A 216 5.00 -2.43 -15.36
C PRO A 216 5.21 -1.87 -16.76
N THR A 217 5.07 -0.57 -17.00
CA THR A 217 5.01 -0.02 -18.36
C THR A 217 5.66 1.35 -18.50
N LYS A 218 5.90 1.73 -19.77
CA LYS A 218 6.38 3.06 -20.13
C LYS A 218 5.33 4.18 -19.97
N ALA A 219 4.08 3.82 -19.69
CA ALA A 219 2.99 4.79 -19.49
C ALA A 219 3.04 5.47 -18.12
N ASN A 220 3.89 5.00 -17.24
CA ASN A 220 4.08 5.57 -15.91
C ASN A 220 5.27 6.55 -15.90
N LYS A 221 5.27 7.49 -14.95
CA LYS A 221 6.23 8.58 -14.89
C LYS A 221 6.90 8.67 -13.52
N ALA A 222 8.22 8.83 -13.49
CA ALA A 222 8.97 9.07 -12.25
C ALA A 222 9.94 10.24 -12.49
N GLU A 223 9.73 11.36 -11.81
CA GLU A 223 10.51 12.58 -12.00
C GLU A 223 10.87 13.28 -10.68
N GLY A 224 12.04 13.89 -10.63
CA GLY A 224 12.48 14.69 -9.50
C GLY A 224 12.66 13.91 -8.19
N ASN A 225 12.66 12.56 -8.22
CA ASN A 225 12.81 11.76 -7.02
C ASN A 225 14.27 11.68 -6.59
N CYS A 226 14.48 11.62 -5.27
CA CYS A 226 15.77 11.38 -4.66
C CYS A 226 15.87 9.91 -4.22
N TYR A 227 17.02 9.29 -4.44
CA TYR A 227 17.25 7.87 -4.18
C TYR A 227 18.52 7.69 -3.37
N VAL A 228 18.39 7.10 -2.20
CA VAL A 228 19.47 6.95 -1.25
C VAL A 228 19.68 5.49 -0.91
N LYS A 229 20.90 4.98 -1.19
CA LYS A 229 21.33 3.65 -0.78
C LYS A 229 22.82 3.70 -0.45
N GLU A 230 23.25 3.14 0.67
CA GLU A 230 24.63 3.28 1.17
C GLU A 230 25.67 2.56 0.33
N GLU A 231 25.31 1.41 -0.24
CA GLU A 231 26.22 0.62 -1.07
C GLU A 231 25.63 0.31 -2.44
N GLY A 232 26.44 0.39 -3.48
CA GLY A 232 26.09 -0.01 -4.83
C GLY A 232 25.14 0.90 -5.59
N GLY A 233 24.94 2.07 -5.12
CA GLY A 233 24.51 3.32 -5.72
C GLY A 233 23.54 3.36 -6.90
N TYR A 234 22.63 2.42 -7.13
CA TYR A 234 21.79 2.48 -8.32
C TYR A 234 20.32 2.48 -8.00
N LEU A 235 19.72 3.53 -8.49
CA LEU A 235 18.30 3.60 -8.71
C LEU A 235 17.90 2.59 -9.76
N ARG A 236 17.00 1.71 -9.41
CA ARG A 236 16.44 0.79 -10.37
C ARG A 236 14.94 0.95 -10.42
N ILE A 237 14.46 1.37 -11.57
CA ILE A 237 13.08 1.14 -11.95
C ILE A 237 13.05 -0.25 -12.56
N LEU A 238 12.46 -1.21 -11.84
CA LEU A 238 12.32 -2.56 -12.33
C LEU A 238 10.97 -2.70 -13.02
N TYR A 239 11.01 -3.15 -14.25
CA TYR A 239 9.81 -3.58 -14.96
C TYR A 239 9.64 -5.09 -14.79
N PRO A 240 8.47 -5.58 -14.41
CA PRO A 240 8.29 -7.00 -14.11
C PRO A 240 8.55 -7.93 -15.27
N GLN A 241 8.54 -7.44 -16.56
CA GLN A 241 8.80 -8.34 -17.68
C GLN A 241 9.20 -7.60 -18.97
N PRO A 242 10.31 -7.92 -19.59
CA PRO A 242 11.56 -8.39 -18.97
C PRO A 242 12.12 -7.30 -18.05
N PRO A 243 12.95 -7.62 -17.08
CA PRO A 243 13.50 -6.63 -16.18
C PRO A 243 14.34 -5.64 -16.99
N VAL A 244 13.82 -4.46 -17.20
CA VAL A 244 14.57 -3.35 -17.78
C VAL A 244 15.06 -2.50 -16.63
N CYS A 245 16.36 -2.51 -16.40
CA CYS A 245 16.97 -1.54 -15.49
C CYS A 245 17.12 -0.23 -16.24
N LEU A 246 16.34 0.77 -15.89
CA LEU A 246 16.65 2.13 -16.29
C LEU A 246 17.62 2.69 -15.26
N HIS A 247 18.83 3.03 -15.71
CA HIS A 247 19.75 3.86 -14.95
C HIS A 247 19.31 5.32 -15.18
N LEU A 248 18.87 5.97 -14.13
CA LEU A 248 18.65 7.43 -14.16
C LEU A 248 19.89 8.12 -13.66
#